data_840785fb6ee66a648367dccc60c49aba
#
_entry.id   840785fb6ee66a648367dccc60c49aba
#
_cell.length_a   1.000
_cell.length_b   1.000
_cell.length_c   1.000
_cell.angle_alpha   90.00
_cell.angle_beta   90.00
_cell.angle_gamma   90.00
#
_symmetry.space_group_name_H-M   'P 1'
#
loop_
_entity.id
_entity.type
_entity.pdbx_description
1 polymer ?
#
loop_
_entity_poly.entity_id
_entity_poly.type
_entity_poly.pdbx_seq_one_letter_code
_entity_poly.pdbx_strand_id
1 'polypeptide(L)'
;LVVMVPKGDYESEKRVLGKLDNLSYVTSTLGLANVSINDDYVLTDKLNPRQFAELIDIDREVVDVLYMAYAYNHEQYGPVFTGVNDYEVPIIDMFLFLYDQYREGYVTLDRDLDDKLNTLYDTLHDAQLQLQGSDYSRFVLNLSLPVEGQETYDALEEIRGIAAQYYGTDNVVLVGNSTSDHDLESSFASDNIIISVLTALFVMIILFFTFQSAGLPVLLVLTIQGSIWVNF
;
A
#
# COMPACT_ATOMS: atom_id res chain seq x y z
N LEU A 1 -1.19 1.29 9.92
CA LEU A 1 -0.27 1.73 8.89
C LEU A 1 -0.76 1.25 7.52
N VAL A 2 -0.65 2.09 6.51
CA VAL A 2 -0.91 1.73 5.11
C VAL A 2 0.37 1.93 4.30
N VAL A 3 0.74 0.92 3.53
CA VAL A 3 1.83 0.99 2.56
C VAL A 3 1.19 1.05 1.17
N MET A 4 1.54 2.06 0.40
CA MET A 4 1.08 2.23 -0.98
C MET A 4 2.23 1.96 -1.94
N VAL A 5 1.99 1.12 -2.93
CA VAL A 5 2.95 0.72 -3.96
C VAL A 5 2.30 0.82 -5.35
N PRO A 6 3.06 0.99 -6.44
CA PRO A 6 2.49 0.98 -7.78
C PRO A 6 1.72 -0.31 -8.05
N LYS A 7 0.55 -0.16 -8.68
CA LYS A 7 -0.33 -1.27 -9.08
C LYS A 7 0.30 -2.11 -10.18
N GLY A 8 0.04 -3.41 -10.19
CA GLY A 8 0.14 -4.23 -11.40
C GLY A 8 0.98 -5.50 -11.33
N ASP A 9 1.62 -5.81 -10.21
CA ASP A 9 2.38 -7.06 -10.05
C ASP A 9 1.98 -7.80 -8.79
N TYR A 10 0.96 -8.65 -8.90
CA TYR A 10 0.45 -9.46 -7.79
C TYR A 10 1.52 -10.39 -7.19
N GLU A 11 2.48 -10.86 -7.98
CA GLU A 11 3.56 -11.71 -7.48
C GLU A 11 4.51 -10.92 -6.56
N SER A 12 4.86 -9.69 -6.92
CA SER A 12 5.64 -8.82 -6.06
C SER A 12 4.84 -8.40 -4.82
N GLU A 13 3.55 -8.09 -4.98
CA GLU A 13 2.65 -7.79 -3.85
C GLU A 13 2.61 -8.95 -2.85
N LYS A 14 2.41 -10.18 -3.30
CA LYS A 14 2.39 -11.39 -2.47
C LYS A 14 3.70 -11.59 -1.72
N ARG A 15 4.84 -11.38 -2.39
CA ARG A 15 6.17 -11.50 -1.78
C ARG A 15 6.43 -10.43 -0.73
N VAL A 16 6.05 -9.18 -1.00
CA VAL A 16 6.18 -8.09 -0.03
C VAL A 16 5.31 -8.34 1.18
N LEU A 17 4.01 -8.66 0.99
CA LEU A 17 3.10 -8.99 2.08
C LEU A 17 3.61 -10.14 2.93
N GLY A 18 4.12 -11.21 2.31
CA GLY A 18 4.70 -12.34 3.03
C GLY A 18 5.94 -11.99 3.83
N LYS A 19 6.80 -11.05 3.35
CA LYS A 19 7.94 -10.57 4.14
C LYS A 19 7.49 -9.68 5.30
N LEU A 20 6.50 -8.82 5.08
CA LEU A 20 5.97 -7.93 6.11
C LEU A 20 5.25 -8.71 7.22
N ASP A 21 4.53 -9.76 6.87
CA ASP A 21 3.81 -10.61 7.83
C ASP A 21 4.76 -11.42 8.74
N ASN A 22 5.99 -11.65 8.30
CA ASN A 22 7.03 -12.32 9.09
C ASN A 22 7.76 -11.40 10.09
N LEU A 23 7.47 -10.10 10.11
CA LEU A 23 8.06 -9.18 11.08
C LEU A 23 7.41 -9.36 12.45
N SER A 24 8.21 -9.44 13.51
CA SER A 24 7.75 -9.76 14.86
C SER A 24 6.78 -8.75 15.45
N TYR A 25 6.80 -7.52 14.98
CA TYR A 25 5.95 -6.42 15.42
C TYR A 25 4.73 -6.20 14.51
N VAL A 26 4.58 -6.96 13.43
CA VAL A 26 3.40 -6.96 12.57
C VAL A 26 2.44 -8.03 13.04
N THR A 27 1.21 -7.63 13.39
CA THR A 27 0.16 -8.54 13.87
C THR A 27 -0.70 -9.09 12.75
N SER A 28 -0.87 -8.32 11.69
CA SER A 28 -1.56 -8.77 10.47
C SER A 28 -1.25 -7.86 9.31
N THR A 29 -1.29 -8.44 8.11
CA THR A 29 -1.21 -7.72 6.84
C THR A 29 -2.46 -8.00 6.01
N LEU A 30 -2.93 -6.99 5.28
CA LEU A 30 -4.05 -7.11 4.35
C LEU A 30 -3.71 -6.36 3.07
N GLY A 31 -3.70 -7.05 1.96
CA GLY A 31 -3.60 -6.51 0.61
C GLY A 31 -4.37 -7.43 -0.34
N LEU A 32 -4.63 -7.02 -1.56
CA LEU A 32 -5.40 -7.84 -2.50
C LEU A 32 -4.74 -9.21 -2.75
N ALA A 33 -3.42 -9.25 -2.73
CA ALA A 33 -2.64 -10.46 -3.00
C ALA A 33 -2.59 -11.48 -1.84
N ASN A 34 -3.20 -11.20 -0.68
CA ASN A 34 -3.33 -12.16 0.41
C ASN A 34 -4.76 -12.35 0.91
N VAL A 35 -5.77 -11.83 0.20
CA VAL A 35 -7.18 -12.10 0.50
C VAL A 35 -7.50 -13.54 0.09
N SER A 36 -7.79 -14.40 1.07
CA SER A 36 -8.18 -15.80 0.81
C SER A 36 -9.61 -15.89 0.29
N ILE A 37 -9.83 -16.76 -0.71
CA ILE A 37 -11.16 -17.17 -1.17
C ILE A 37 -11.61 -18.39 -0.39
N ASN A 38 -10.68 -19.32 -0.19
CA ASN A 38 -10.85 -20.56 0.56
C ASN A 38 -9.49 -20.98 1.15
N ASP A 39 -9.39 -22.20 1.66
CA ASP A 39 -8.16 -22.71 2.27
C ASP A 39 -7.00 -22.90 1.26
N ASP A 40 -7.31 -23.02 -0.04
CA ASP A 40 -6.33 -23.36 -1.08
C ASP A 40 -5.90 -22.16 -1.93
N TYR A 41 -6.75 -21.12 -2.06
CA TYR A 41 -6.53 -20.04 -3.02
C TYR A 41 -6.70 -18.64 -2.41
N VAL A 42 -5.87 -17.71 -2.89
CA VAL A 42 -6.05 -16.26 -2.71
C VAL A 42 -6.54 -15.62 -4.02
N LEU A 43 -7.16 -14.44 -3.91
CA LEU A 43 -7.79 -13.72 -5.04
C LEU A 43 -6.90 -13.51 -6.26
N THR A 44 -5.60 -13.40 -6.04
CA THR A 44 -4.61 -13.10 -7.08
C THR A 44 -3.88 -14.34 -7.61
N ASP A 45 -4.19 -15.53 -7.09
CA ASP A 45 -3.64 -16.77 -7.65
C ASP A 45 -4.11 -16.95 -9.08
N LYS A 46 -3.20 -17.42 -9.94
CA LYS A 46 -3.50 -17.69 -11.35
C LYS A 46 -4.01 -19.09 -11.53
N LEU A 47 -5.18 -19.23 -12.14
CA LEU A 47 -5.78 -20.50 -12.46
C LEU A 47 -5.90 -20.68 -13.97
N ASN A 48 -5.75 -21.94 -14.41
CA ASN A 48 -6.12 -22.35 -15.75
C ASN A 48 -7.65 -22.62 -15.84
N PRO A 49 -8.23 -22.79 -17.05
CA PRO A 49 -9.67 -22.97 -17.22
C PRO A 49 -10.25 -24.14 -16.40
N ARG A 50 -9.52 -25.22 -16.28
CA ARG A 50 -9.97 -26.38 -15.52
C ARG A 50 -10.10 -26.08 -14.02
N GLN A 51 -9.06 -25.49 -13.44
CA GLN A 51 -9.04 -25.14 -12.03
C GLN A 51 -10.10 -24.10 -11.71
N PHE A 52 -10.28 -23.12 -12.59
CA PHE A 52 -11.30 -22.08 -12.43
C PHE A 52 -12.72 -22.67 -12.53
N ALA A 53 -12.98 -23.57 -13.47
CA ALA A 53 -14.25 -24.28 -13.62
C ALA A 53 -14.61 -25.09 -12.35
N GLU A 54 -13.62 -25.80 -11.78
CA GLU A 54 -13.75 -26.54 -10.52
C GLU A 54 -14.02 -25.61 -9.33
N LEU A 55 -13.41 -24.40 -9.30
CA LEU A 55 -13.57 -23.44 -8.21
C LEU A 55 -14.98 -22.83 -8.16
N ILE A 56 -15.56 -22.50 -9.31
CA ILE A 56 -16.85 -21.81 -9.41
C ILE A 56 -18.04 -22.72 -9.76
N ASP A 57 -17.78 -24.03 -9.93
CA ASP A 57 -18.77 -25.06 -10.27
C ASP A 57 -19.55 -24.74 -11.56
N ILE A 58 -18.82 -24.38 -12.61
CA ILE A 58 -19.35 -24.11 -13.96
C ILE A 58 -18.73 -25.09 -14.96
N ASP A 59 -19.49 -25.41 -16.02
CA ASP A 59 -19.03 -26.29 -17.09
C ASP A 59 -17.74 -25.78 -17.73
N ARG A 60 -16.76 -26.68 -17.85
CA ARG A 60 -15.45 -26.36 -18.42
C ARG A 60 -15.53 -25.76 -19.82
N GLU A 61 -16.46 -26.24 -20.67
CA GLU A 61 -16.61 -25.74 -22.04
C GLU A 61 -16.97 -24.24 -22.05
N VAL A 62 -17.78 -23.78 -21.08
CA VAL A 62 -18.14 -22.36 -20.90
C VAL A 62 -16.92 -21.58 -20.44
N VAL A 63 -16.14 -22.12 -19.51
CA VAL A 63 -14.94 -21.48 -18.99
C VAL A 63 -13.84 -21.40 -20.05
N ASP A 64 -13.67 -22.44 -20.90
CA ASP A 64 -12.72 -22.41 -22.01
C ASP A 64 -13.04 -21.25 -22.98
N VAL A 65 -14.32 -21.02 -23.30
CA VAL A 65 -14.77 -19.88 -24.12
C VAL A 65 -14.53 -18.54 -23.43
N LEU A 66 -14.77 -18.47 -22.10
CA LEU A 66 -14.53 -17.28 -21.31
C LEU A 66 -13.04 -16.89 -21.32
N TYR A 67 -12.14 -17.88 -21.17
CA TYR A 67 -10.69 -17.65 -21.23
C TYR A 67 -10.22 -17.22 -22.61
N MET A 68 -10.80 -17.75 -23.68
CA MET A 68 -10.52 -17.29 -25.05
C MET A 68 -10.96 -15.82 -25.24
N ALA A 69 -12.15 -15.47 -24.75
CA ALA A 69 -12.68 -14.12 -24.82
C ALA A 69 -11.81 -13.14 -24.00
N TYR A 70 -11.38 -13.55 -22.81
CA TYR A 70 -10.45 -12.76 -21.98
C TYR A 70 -9.12 -12.51 -22.70
N ALA A 71 -8.51 -13.57 -23.24
CA ALA A 71 -7.26 -13.48 -23.97
C ALA A 71 -7.38 -12.54 -25.20
N TYR A 72 -8.49 -12.62 -25.93
CA TYR A 72 -8.78 -11.77 -27.07
C TYR A 72 -8.91 -10.29 -26.68
N ASN A 73 -9.69 -10.01 -25.63
CA ASN A 73 -9.91 -8.64 -25.13
C ASN A 73 -8.65 -7.99 -24.56
N HIS A 74 -7.71 -8.79 -24.08
CA HIS A 74 -6.43 -8.31 -23.56
C HIS A 74 -5.28 -8.42 -24.59
N GLU A 75 -5.60 -8.59 -25.88
CA GLU A 75 -4.64 -8.69 -26.98
C GLU A 75 -3.61 -9.83 -26.82
N GLN A 76 -3.95 -10.85 -26.02
CA GLN A 76 -3.12 -12.04 -25.78
C GLN A 76 -3.53 -13.16 -26.73
N TYR A 77 -3.15 -13.03 -27.98
CA TYR A 77 -3.61 -13.94 -29.03
C TYR A 77 -2.99 -15.35 -29.00
N GLY A 78 -1.86 -15.52 -28.30
CA GLY A 78 -1.19 -16.84 -28.19
C GLY A 78 -2.16 -17.95 -27.74
N PRO A 79 -2.81 -17.82 -26.57
CA PRO A 79 -3.77 -18.81 -26.06
C PRO A 79 -4.96 -19.09 -27.02
N VAL A 80 -5.38 -18.08 -27.78
CA VAL A 80 -6.48 -18.23 -28.77
C VAL A 80 -6.10 -19.20 -29.88
N PHE A 81 -4.83 -19.21 -30.30
CA PHE A 81 -4.33 -20.06 -31.38
C PHE A 81 -3.80 -21.40 -30.92
N THR A 82 -3.18 -21.47 -29.73
CA THR A 82 -2.55 -22.70 -29.20
C THR A 82 -3.46 -23.50 -28.28
N GLY A 83 -4.59 -22.91 -27.84
CA GLY A 83 -5.49 -23.44 -26.84
C GLY A 83 -5.26 -22.83 -25.45
N VAL A 84 -6.30 -22.84 -24.63
CA VAL A 84 -6.32 -22.15 -23.32
C VAL A 84 -5.95 -23.06 -22.14
N ASN A 85 -5.63 -24.33 -22.37
CA ASN A 85 -5.43 -25.31 -21.29
C ASN A 85 -4.36 -24.92 -20.27
N ASP A 86 -3.28 -24.30 -20.75
CA ASP A 86 -2.15 -23.86 -19.93
C ASP A 86 -2.13 -22.34 -19.73
N TYR A 87 -3.20 -21.65 -20.17
CA TYR A 87 -3.32 -20.21 -20.00
C TYR A 87 -3.88 -19.90 -18.61
N GLU A 88 -3.10 -19.19 -17.80
CA GLU A 88 -3.44 -18.88 -16.42
C GLU A 88 -3.78 -17.41 -16.28
N VAL A 89 -4.89 -17.11 -15.60
CA VAL A 89 -5.38 -15.77 -15.32
C VAL A 89 -5.65 -15.63 -13.81
N PRO A 90 -5.34 -14.49 -13.17
CA PRO A 90 -5.70 -14.25 -11.78
C PRO A 90 -7.19 -14.43 -11.55
N ILE A 91 -7.54 -15.08 -10.45
CA ILE A 91 -8.95 -15.41 -10.11
C ILE A 91 -9.82 -14.16 -10.13
N ILE A 92 -9.34 -13.07 -9.50
CA ILE A 92 -10.09 -11.82 -9.43
C ILE A 92 -10.37 -11.24 -10.82
N ASP A 93 -9.38 -11.26 -11.71
CA ASP A 93 -9.50 -10.68 -13.04
C ASP A 93 -10.48 -11.50 -13.89
N MET A 94 -10.40 -12.82 -13.80
CA MET A 94 -11.30 -13.72 -14.52
C MET A 94 -12.73 -13.63 -13.98
N PHE A 95 -12.88 -13.49 -12.64
CA PHE A 95 -14.19 -13.37 -12.03
C PHE A 95 -14.88 -12.04 -12.41
N LEU A 96 -14.16 -10.92 -12.39
CA LEU A 96 -14.70 -9.63 -12.82
C LEU A 96 -15.06 -9.65 -14.30
N PHE A 97 -14.24 -10.28 -15.14
CA PHE A 97 -14.53 -10.46 -16.56
C PHE A 97 -15.78 -11.32 -16.79
N LEU A 98 -15.93 -12.44 -16.05
CA LEU A 98 -17.15 -13.27 -16.10
C LEU A 98 -18.40 -12.44 -15.76
N TYR A 99 -18.33 -11.63 -14.70
CA TYR A 99 -19.42 -10.78 -14.28
C TYR A 99 -19.81 -9.75 -15.34
N ASP A 100 -18.83 -9.12 -15.99
CA ASP A 100 -19.05 -8.19 -17.09
C ASP A 100 -19.73 -8.87 -18.28
N GLN A 101 -19.26 -10.09 -18.67
CA GLN A 101 -19.88 -10.86 -19.74
C GLN A 101 -21.31 -11.31 -19.40
N TYR A 102 -21.57 -11.64 -18.14
CA TYR A 102 -22.91 -11.93 -17.64
C TYR A 102 -23.82 -10.68 -17.72
N ARG A 103 -23.36 -9.52 -17.27
CA ARG A 103 -24.07 -8.25 -17.34
C ARG A 103 -24.42 -7.83 -18.78
N GLU A 104 -23.54 -8.09 -19.72
CA GLU A 104 -23.72 -7.82 -21.15
C GLU A 104 -24.64 -8.84 -21.84
N GLY A 105 -25.01 -9.92 -21.16
CA GLY A 105 -25.92 -10.96 -21.66
C GLY A 105 -25.26 -12.02 -22.54
N TYR A 106 -23.93 -12.08 -22.58
CA TYR A 106 -23.19 -13.13 -23.30
C TYR A 106 -23.17 -14.46 -22.55
N VAL A 107 -23.31 -14.42 -21.24
CA VAL A 107 -23.41 -15.59 -20.37
C VAL A 107 -24.75 -15.59 -19.68
N THR A 108 -25.44 -16.72 -19.65
CA THR A 108 -26.70 -16.89 -18.91
C THR A 108 -26.52 -17.89 -17.79
N LEU A 109 -26.92 -17.51 -16.58
CA LEU A 109 -26.83 -18.32 -15.38
C LEU A 109 -28.24 -18.67 -14.88
N ASP A 110 -28.37 -19.75 -14.12
CA ASP A 110 -29.60 -19.99 -13.39
C ASP A 110 -29.73 -19.04 -12.18
N ARG A 111 -30.92 -19.01 -11.56
CA ARG A 111 -31.22 -18.03 -10.50
C ARG A 111 -30.31 -18.18 -9.26
N ASP A 112 -29.98 -19.42 -8.92
CA ASP A 112 -29.17 -19.69 -7.72
C ASP A 112 -27.71 -19.22 -7.91
N LEU A 113 -27.19 -19.35 -9.13
CA LEU A 113 -25.86 -18.87 -9.52
C LEU A 113 -25.86 -17.33 -9.70
N ASP A 114 -26.96 -16.74 -10.20
CA ASP A 114 -27.11 -15.29 -10.34
C ASP A 114 -27.01 -14.58 -8.99
N ASP A 115 -27.79 -15.01 -7.99
CA ASP A 115 -27.76 -14.42 -6.65
C ASP A 115 -26.37 -14.54 -6.00
N LYS A 116 -25.70 -15.69 -6.16
CA LYS A 116 -24.36 -15.91 -5.66
C LYS A 116 -23.33 -15.04 -6.37
N LEU A 117 -23.41 -14.94 -7.69
CA LEU A 117 -22.48 -14.15 -8.50
C LEU A 117 -22.58 -12.66 -8.14
N ASN A 118 -23.78 -12.13 -8.00
CA ASN A 118 -23.99 -10.72 -7.61
C ASN A 118 -23.45 -10.46 -6.19
N THR A 119 -23.73 -11.33 -5.22
CA THR A 119 -23.22 -11.17 -3.84
C THR A 119 -21.71 -11.24 -3.78
N LEU A 120 -21.11 -12.14 -4.53
CA LEU A 120 -19.66 -12.30 -4.57
C LEU A 120 -19.00 -11.12 -5.29
N TYR A 121 -19.62 -10.64 -6.37
CA TYR A 121 -19.14 -9.45 -7.09
C TYR A 121 -19.09 -8.22 -6.18
N ASP A 122 -20.16 -7.93 -5.44
CA ASP A 122 -20.19 -6.78 -4.54
C ASP A 122 -19.04 -6.88 -3.51
N THR A 123 -18.84 -8.06 -2.94
CA THR A 123 -17.77 -8.31 -1.96
C THR A 123 -16.37 -8.13 -2.57
N LEU A 124 -16.12 -8.70 -3.74
CA LEU A 124 -14.82 -8.64 -4.41
C LEU A 124 -14.53 -7.25 -4.97
N HIS A 125 -15.53 -6.60 -5.52
CA HIS A 125 -15.41 -5.25 -6.05
C HIS A 125 -15.13 -4.24 -4.94
N ASP A 126 -15.82 -4.35 -3.80
CA ASP A 126 -15.56 -3.51 -2.64
C ASP A 126 -14.14 -3.75 -2.07
N ALA A 127 -13.71 -5.02 -1.98
CA ALA A 127 -12.35 -5.34 -1.57
C ALA A 127 -11.31 -4.75 -2.53
N GLN A 128 -11.54 -4.87 -3.84
CA GLN A 128 -10.67 -4.28 -4.86
C GLN A 128 -10.61 -2.76 -4.72
N LEU A 129 -11.75 -2.07 -4.61
CA LEU A 129 -11.78 -0.60 -4.46
C LEU A 129 -11.05 -0.12 -3.21
N GLN A 130 -11.09 -0.90 -2.11
CA GLN A 130 -10.41 -0.55 -0.87
C GLN A 130 -8.91 -0.81 -0.92
N LEU A 131 -8.48 -1.91 -1.56
CA LEU A 131 -7.10 -2.37 -1.55
C LEU A 131 -6.31 -2.02 -2.82
N GLN A 132 -6.99 -1.66 -3.91
CA GLN A 132 -6.36 -1.31 -5.18
C GLN A 132 -7.04 -0.11 -5.83
N GLY A 133 -6.28 0.96 -6.06
CA GLY A 133 -6.73 2.14 -6.80
C GLY A 133 -6.43 2.03 -8.30
N SER A 134 -6.50 3.16 -9.01
CA SER A 134 -6.09 3.26 -10.43
C SER A 134 -4.59 3.02 -10.61
N ASP A 135 -3.77 3.61 -9.76
CA ASP A 135 -2.32 3.68 -9.92
C ASP A 135 -1.56 2.94 -8.80
N TYR A 136 -2.20 2.72 -7.66
CA TYR A 136 -1.56 2.17 -6.46
C TYR A 136 -2.35 1.01 -5.86
N SER A 137 -1.62 0.01 -5.38
CA SER A 137 -2.11 -1.01 -4.45
C SER A 137 -1.83 -0.57 -3.01
N ARG A 138 -2.69 -0.98 -2.07
CA ARG A 138 -2.62 -0.64 -0.65
C ARG A 138 -2.44 -1.89 0.19
N PHE A 139 -1.43 -1.87 1.05
CA PHE A 139 -1.25 -2.88 2.08
C PHE A 139 -1.57 -2.27 3.44
N VAL A 140 -2.55 -2.81 4.12
CA VAL A 140 -2.92 -2.39 5.47
C VAL A 140 -2.18 -3.26 6.47
N LEU A 141 -1.39 -2.66 7.35
CA LEU A 141 -0.62 -3.34 8.37
C LEU A 141 -1.12 -2.94 9.76
N ASN A 142 -1.35 -3.93 10.60
CA ASN A 142 -1.56 -3.72 12.03
C ASN A 142 -0.25 -4.01 12.77
N LEU A 143 0.23 -3.01 13.50
CA LEU A 143 1.47 -3.10 14.26
C LEU A 143 1.15 -3.24 15.75
N SER A 144 1.99 -4.00 16.47
CA SER A 144 1.94 -4.11 17.94
C SER A 144 2.74 -3.01 18.65
N LEU A 145 3.35 -2.11 17.90
CA LEU A 145 4.16 -1.01 18.40
C LEU A 145 3.29 0.19 18.82
N PRO A 146 3.78 1.05 19.73
CA PRO A 146 3.12 2.32 20.04
C PRO A 146 3.06 3.22 18.80
N VAL A 147 2.23 4.27 18.82
CA VAL A 147 2.09 5.18 17.69
C VAL A 147 3.37 6.01 17.47
N GLU A 148 4.05 6.37 18.57
CA GLU A 148 5.24 7.21 18.59
C GLU A 148 6.42 6.49 19.26
N GLY A 149 7.63 6.87 18.87
CA GLY A 149 8.88 6.41 19.46
C GLY A 149 9.87 5.82 18.47
N GLN A 150 11.14 5.77 18.87
CA GLN A 150 12.25 5.36 18.01
C GLN A 150 12.04 3.95 17.43
N GLU A 151 11.53 3.01 18.23
CA GLU A 151 11.28 1.64 17.80
C GLU A 151 10.26 1.59 16.65
N THR A 152 9.24 2.44 16.71
CA THR A 152 8.24 2.54 15.65
C THR A 152 8.82 3.21 14.40
N TYR A 153 9.64 4.23 14.56
CA TYR A 153 10.27 4.91 13.43
C TYR A 153 11.27 3.99 12.71
N ASP A 154 12.05 3.21 13.44
CA ASP A 154 12.95 2.20 12.88
C ASP A 154 12.16 1.11 12.12
N ALA A 155 11.01 0.68 12.66
CA ALA A 155 10.11 -0.26 12.01
C ALA A 155 9.50 0.31 10.70
N LEU A 156 9.14 1.60 10.67
CA LEU A 156 8.65 2.25 9.44
C LEU A 156 9.71 2.25 8.34
N GLU A 157 10.97 2.53 8.67
CA GLU A 157 12.07 2.49 7.71
C GLU A 157 12.36 1.06 7.23
N GLU A 158 12.27 0.05 8.10
CA GLU A 158 12.40 -1.35 7.71
C GLU A 158 11.27 -1.78 6.76
N ILE A 159 10.01 -1.44 7.07
CA ILE A 159 8.84 -1.71 6.22
C ILE A 159 9.02 -1.04 4.85
N ARG A 160 9.42 0.23 4.83
CA ARG A 160 9.72 0.97 3.59
C ARG A 160 10.81 0.27 2.79
N GLY A 161 11.90 -0.13 3.46
CA GLY A 161 13.03 -0.81 2.84
C GLY A 161 12.65 -2.15 2.19
N ILE A 162 11.77 -2.92 2.84
CA ILE A 162 11.25 -4.19 2.28
C ILE A 162 10.45 -3.93 1.00
N ALA A 163 9.51 -2.99 1.01
CA ALA A 163 8.72 -2.66 -0.17
C ALA A 163 9.57 -2.04 -1.28
N ALA A 164 10.53 -1.19 -0.93
CA ALA A 164 11.45 -0.54 -1.89
C ALA A 164 12.34 -1.52 -2.67
N GLN A 165 12.63 -2.70 -2.13
CA GLN A 165 13.37 -3.75 -2.85
C GLN A 165 12.66 -4.20 -4.13
N TYR A 166 11.32 -4.08 -4.18
CA TYR A 166 10.50 -4.51 -5.31
C TYR A 166 10.03 -3.35 -6.19
N TYR A 167 9.77 -2.19 -5.60
CA TYR A 167 9.14 -1.07 -6.29
C TYR A 167 10.05 0.17 -6.45
N GLY A 168 11.22 0.17 -5.78
CA GLY A 168 12.09 1.35 -5.69
C GLY A 168 11.62 2.34 -4.62
N THR A 169 12.56 3.06 -4.04
CA THR A 169 12.33 3.91 -2.86
C THR A 169 11.32 5.05 -3.13
N ASP A 170 11.37 5.64 -4.33
CA ASP A 170 10.54 6.78 -4.69
C ASP A 170 9.06 6.42 -4.95
N ASN A 171 8.78 5.14 -5.11
CA ASN A 171 7.46 4.62 -5.43
C ASN A 171 6.71 4.03 -4.22
N VAL A 172 7.34 4.00 -3.05
CA VAL A 172 6.73 3.48 -1.82
C VAL A 172 6.32 4.62 -0.91
N VAL A 173 5.03 4.70 -0.61
CA VAL A 173 4.47 5.70 0.28
C VAL A 173 3.89 5.01 1.51
N LEU A 174 4.33 5.46 2.69
CA LEU A 174 3.78 5.03 3.98
C LEU A 174 2.79 6.09 4.47
N VAL A 175 1.62 5.66 4.92
CA VAL A 175 0.55 6.55 5.40
C VAL A 175 0.00 6.02 6.72
N GLY A 176 -0.05 6.87 7.73
CA GLY A 176 -0.59 6.51 9.04
C GLY A 176 -0.25 7.57 10.09
N ASN A 177 -0.79 7.41 11.30
CA ASN A 177 -0.51 8.36 12.38
C ASN A 177 0.98 8.41 12.70
N SER A 178 1.62 7.25 12.82
CA SER A 178 3.06 7.15 13.15
C SER A 178 3.97 7.82 12.10
N THR A 179 3.61 7.80 10.82
CA THR A 179 4.38 8.50 9.77
C THR A 179 4.21 10.01 9.86
N SER A 180 2.98 10.47 10.12
CA SER A 180 2.70 11.90 10.27
C SER A 180 3.43 12.49 11.49
N ASP A 181 3.43 11.76 12.61
CA ASP A 181 4.10 12.19 13.84
C ASP A 181 5.62 12.23 13.65
N HIS A 182 6.22 11.24 12.99
CA HIS A 182 7.63 11.23 12.65
C HIS A 182 8.04 12.39 11.72
N ASP A 183 7.25 12.66 10.68
CA ASP A 183 7.51 13.77 9.76
C ASP A 183 7.40 15.13 10.44
N LEU A 184 6.41 15.27 11.36
CA LEU A 184 6.26 16.48 12.18
C LEU A 184 7.45 16.65 13.13
N GLU A 185 7.85 15.62 13.87
CA GLU A 185 8.98 15.67 14.79
C GLU A 185 10.27 16.08 14.08
N SER A 186 10.56 15.45 12.93
CA SER A 186 11.76 15.76 12.15
C SER A 186 11.75 17.21 11.61
N SER A 187 10.59 17.68 11.15
CA SER A 187 10.41 19.06 10.66
C SER A 187 10.54 20.07 11.78
N PHE A 188 9.89 19.82 12.94
CA PHE A 188 9.97 20.71 14.09
C PHE A 188 11.38 20.80 14.68
N ALA A 189 12.14 19.71 14.72
CA ALA A 189 13.52 19.73 15.20
C ALA A 189 14.39 20.65 14.34
N SER A 190 14.27 20.57 13.02
CA SER A 190 15.00 21.43 12.07
C SER A 190 14.57 22.89 12.18
N ASP A 191 13.27 23.15 12.21
CA ASP A 191 12.70 24.50 12.28
C ASP A 191 13.06 25.19 13.60
N ASN A 192 13.03 24.48 14.73
CA ASN A 192 13.41 25.02 16.03
C ASN A 192 14.86 25.50 16.06
N ILE A 193 15.79 24.76 15.43
CA ILE A 193 17.20 25.19 15.34
C ILE A 193 17.30 26.47 14.50
N ILE A 194 16.67 26.54 13.35
CA ILE A 194 16.69 27.70 12.45
C ILE A 194 16.09 28.92 13.15
N ILE A 195 14.92 28.78 13.77
CA ILE A 195 14.21 29.83 14.48
C ILE A 195 15.06 30.32 15.67
N SER A 196 15.67 29.41 16.44
CA SER A 196 16.51 29.74 17.58
C SER A 196 17.75 30.57 17.16
N VAL A 197 18.45 30.14 16.11
CA VAL A 197 19.61 30.85 15.57
C VAL A 197 19.22 32.21 15.03
N LEU A 198 18.13 32.27 14.25
CA LEU A 198 17.65 33.54 13.68
C LEU A 198 17.21 34.52 14.74
N THR A 199 16.48 34.05 15.77
CA THR A 199 16.05 34.87 16.92
C THR A 199 17.25 35.40 17.69
N ALA A 200 18.24 34.56 18.01
CA ALA A 200 19.45 34.96 18.68
C ALA A 200 20.21 36.04 17.89
N LEU A 201 20.28 35.89 16.57
CA LEU A 201 20.92 36.83 15.67
C LEU A 201 20.20 38.20 15.66
N PHE A 202 18.87 38.19 15.53
CA PHE A 202 18.10 39.44 15.55
C PHE A 202 18.19 40.14 16.90
N VAL A 203 18.08 39.41 18.00
CA VAL A 203 18.22 39.96 19.35
C VAL A 203 19.63 40.57 19.53
N MET A 204 20.68 39.90 19.06
CA MET A 204 22.05 40.37 19.11
C MET A 204 22.21 41.70 18.33
N ILE A 205 21.63 41.79 17.13
CA ILE A 205 21.66 43.01 16.30
C ILE A 205 20.98 44.15 17.02
N ILE A 206 19.77 43.97 17.55
CA ILE A 206 19.01 45.00 18.26
C ILE A 206 19.80 45.51 19.49
N LEU A 207 20.33 44.57 20.28
CA LEU A 207 21.10 44.92 21.48
C LEU A 207 22.40 45.64 21.13
N PHE A 208 23.07 45.27 20.02
CA PHE A 208 24.27 45.91 19.54
C PHE A 208 24.02 47.40 19.23
N PHE A 209 22.93 47.72 18.53
CA PHE A 209 22.54 49.07 18.23
C PHE A 209 22.09 49.85 19.48
N THR A 210 21.45 49.17 20.43
CA THR A 210 20.93 49.81 21.65
C THR A 210 22.04 50.16 22.63
N PHE A 211 22.98 49.26 22.86
CA PHE A 211 24.02 49.44 23.88
C PHE A 211 25.32 50.07 23.33
N GLN A 212 25.47 50.17 22.03
CA GLN A 212 26.69 50.67 21.35
C GLN A 212 27.97 49.97 21.85
N SER A 213 27.85 48.73 22.32
CA SER A 213 28.94 47.90 22.85
C SER A 213 28.72 46.47 22.41
N ALA A 214 29.77 45.75 22.02
CA ALA A 214 29.67 44.34 21.58
C ALA A 214 29.64 43.34 22.74
N GLY A 215 30.20 43.71 23.89
CA GLY A 215 30.37 42.74 25.01
C GLY A 215 29.06 42.39 25.73
N LEU A 216 28.25 43.41 26.03
CA LEU A 216 26.97 43.22 26.73
C LEU A 216 25.95 42.40 25.94
N PRO A 217 25.71 42.65 24.64
CA PRO A 217 24.82 41.81 23.80
C PRO A 217 25.22 40.34 23.74
N VAL A 218 26.49 40.05 23.54
CA VAL A 218 27.00 38.67 23.47
C VAL A 218 26.73 37.94 24.78
N LEU A 219 27.03 38.56 25.94
CA LEU A 219 26.81 37.94 27.24
C LEU A 219 25.33 37.69 27.52
N LEU A 220 24.44 38.63 27.19
CA LEU A 220 22.99 38.50 27.32
C LEU A 220 22.43 37.38 26.45
N VAL A 221 22.82 37.34 25.16
CA VAL A 221 22.36 36.30 24.24
C VAL A 221 22.84 34.91 24.68
N LEU A 222 24.10 34.77 25.12
CA LEU A 222 24.63 33.50 25.65
C LEU A 222 23.87 33.04 26.90
N THR A 223 23.51 33.98 27.79
CA THR A 223 22.75 33.63 28.99
C THR A 223 21.34 33.18 28.67
N ILE A 224 20.66 33.90 27.78
CA ILE A 224 19.29 33.57 27.36
C ILE A 224 19.29 32.25 26.62
N GLN A 225 20.16 32.05 25.64
CA GLN A 225 20.23 30.84 24.82
C GLN A 225 20.65 29.62 25.67
N GLY A 226 21.60 29.81 26.59
CA GLY A 226 22.01 28.78 27.53
C GLY A 226 20.87 28.36 28.45
N SER A 227 20.03 29.29 28.91
CA SER A 227 18.84 28.96 29.71
C SER A 227 17.78 28.18 28.92
N ILE A 228 17.60 28.50 27.64
CA ILE A 228 16.69 27.76 26.76
C ILE A 228 17.21 26.33 26.57
N TRP A 229 18.49 26.15 26.27
CA TRP A 229 19.07 24.80 26.01
C TRP A 229 19.13 23.89 27.25
N VAL A 230 19.16 24.47 28.46
CA VAL A 230 19.10 23.69 29.72
C VAL A 230 17.67 23.23 30.01
N ASN A 231 16.66 23.88 29.42
CA ASN A 231 15.25 23.59 29.67
C ASN A 231 14.63 22.65 28.60
N PHE A 232 15.38 22.36 27.55
CA PHE A 232 15.06 21.37 26.52
C PHE A 232 15.89 20.09 26.71
#